data_de7b61de7c672e6bfd885c7d3c6e8e51
#
_entry.id   de7b61de7c672e6bfd885c7d3c6e8e51
#
_cell.length_a   1.000
_cell.length_b   1.000
_cell.length_c   1.000
_cell.angle_alpha   90.00
_cell.angle_beta   90.00
_cell.angle_gamma   90.00
#
_symmetry.space_group_name_H-M   'P 1'
#
loop_
_entity.id
_entity.type
_entity.pdbx_description
1 polymer ?
#
loop_
_entity_poly.entity_id
_entity_poly.type
_entity_poly.pdbx_seq_one_letter_code
_entity_poly.pdbx_strand_id
1 'polypeptide(L)'
;MLDFQSNSYNFPVEEQPVFTQDGELIPDHKCIVRTDTGKTLGLHGSRYKMIPHEDVVESIVDGVKASNLTSDYEISVNVAEDGRKLRGEIIFPDLVQEPAVGDYTQFRVSFFNSYDGSWPFSQQANGLRLFCLNGCTTPDAIARSRFKHTASVNVDGSAAKIIGGAEHFMSRSKEWQSWMQTRLNNDQVEQFFRSTICKVVTKQKQMVKTNEKQLENLISGWDREKMDLGHNKWALYNCLTHWATHTNDLKSPEVARYNREIAISNAMNHQLFTSMIGENVI
;
A
#
# COMPACT_ATOMS: atom_id res chain seq x y z
N MET A 1 -0.65 27.27 -3.89
CA MET A 1 0.80 27.14 -3.59
C MET A 1 0.90 26.04 -2.56
N LEU A 2 1.21 24.82 -3.00
CA LEU A 2 1.27 23.66 -2.11
C LEU A 2 2.50 23.79 -1.22
N ASP A 3 2.26 23.96 0.07
CA ASP A 3 3.31 24.02 1.08
C ASP A 3 3.76 22.58 1.38
N PHE A 4 4.81 22.13 0.68
CA PHE A 4 5.45 20.86 0.96
C PHE A 4 6.10 20.92 2.33
N GLN A 5 5.39 20.51 3.36
CA GLN A 5 5.99 20.35 4.68
C GLN A 5 7.03 19.23 4.63
N SER A 6 8.27 19.66 4.72
CA SER A 6 9.54 18.95 4.78
C SER A 6 9.98 18.20 3.51
N ASN A 7 11.01 18.74 2.87
CA ASN A 7 11.85 18.12 1.83
C ASN A 7 12.65 16.91 2.37
N SER A 8 12.05 16.07 3.20
CA SER A 8 12.74 14.93 3.81
C SER A 8 13.13 13.84 2.82
N TYR A 9 12.57 13.86 1.62
CA TYR A 9 12.84 12.89 0.55
C TYR A 9 13.82 13.44 -0.53
N ASN A 10 14.01 14.74 -0.59
CA ASN A 10 14.92 15.40 -1.53
C ASN A 10 16.30 15.59 -0.86
N PHE A 11 17.11 14.55 -0.96
CA PHE A 11 18.50 14.57 -0.51
C PHE A 11 19.41 13.96 -1.57
N PRO A 12 20.68 14.39 -1.66
CA PRO A 12 21.58 13.92 -2.70
C PRO A 12 21.99 12.46 -2.49
N VAL A 13 21.92 11.66 -3.55
CA VAL A 13 22.34 10.25 -3.58
C VAL A 13 23.24 9.98 -4.77
N GLU A 14 24.25 9.14 -4.57
CA GLU A 14 25.17 8.74 -5.61
C GLU A 14 25.41 7.22 -5.58
N GLU A 15 25.68 6.66 -6.78
CA GLU A 15 26.19 5.31 -6.90
C GLU A 15 27.73 5.35 -6.76
N GLN A 16 28.24 4.56 -5.85
CA GLN A 16 29.69 4.48 -5.58
C GLN A 16 30.18 3.03 -5.74
N PRO A 17 31.43 2.82 -6.19
CA PRO A 17 32.06 1.50 -6.25
C PRO A 17 32.25 0.92 -4.85
N VAL A 18 32.30 -0.40 -4.77
CA VAL A 18 32.49 -1.15 -3.52
C VAL A 18 33.90 -1.73 -3.50
N PHE A 19 34.58 -1.60 -2.37
CA PHE A 19 35.95 -2.11 -2.18
C PHE A 19 35.98 -3.07 -0.99
N THR A 20 36.95 -4.00 -1.02
CA THR A 20 37.33 -4.82 0.13
C THR A 20 38.02 -3.95 1.19
N GLN A 21 38.24 -4.49 2.38
CA GLN A 21 38.97 -3.81 3.44
C GLN A 21 40.42 -3.49 3.01
N ASP A 22 41.01 -4.29 2.13
CA ASP A 22 42.35 -4.09 1.60
C ASP A 22 42.41 -3.14 0.40
N GLY A 23 41.27 -2.54 0.03
CA GLY A 23 41.18 -1.55 -1.03
C GLY A 23 41.00 -2.13 -2.44
N GLU A 24 40.77 -3.43 -2.58
CA GLU A 24 40.50 -4.05 -3.88
C GLU A 24 39.04 -3.77 -4.30
N LEU A 25 38.87 -3.37 -5.57
CA LEU A 25 37.54 -3.16 -6.15
C LEU A 25 36.76 -4.48 -6.21
N ILE A 26 35.53 -4.48 -5.68
CA ILE A 26 34.59 -5.58 -5.86
C ILE A 26 33.87 -5.36 -7.20
N PRO A 27 34.16 -6.15 -8.24
CA PRO A 27 33.57 -5.95 -9.55
C PRO A 27 32.05 -6.25 -9.49
N ASP A 28 31.27 -5.66 -10.43
CA ASP A 28 29.86 -5.87 -10.59
C ASP A 28 28.99 -5.52 -9.37
N HIS A 29 29.54 -4.77 -8.41
CA HIS A 29 28.81 -4.26 -7.26
C HIS A 29 28.94 -2.75 -7.13
N LYS A 30 27.88 -2.14 -6.60
CA LYS A 30 27.82 -0.71 -6.26
C LYS A 30 27.01 -0.49 -5.01
N CYS A 31 27.33 0.55 -4.27
CA CYS A 31 26.51 1.02 -3.16
C CYS A 31 25.83 2.34 -3.52
N ILE A 32 24.64 2.56 -2.96
CA ILE A 32 23.93 3.83 -3.01
C ILE A 32 24.26 4.56 -1.72
N VAL A 33 24.82 5.74 -1.83
CA VAL A 33 25.26 6.55 -0.70
C VAL A 33 24.51 7.88 -0.69
N ARG A 34 23.97 8.22 0.46
CA ARG A 34 23.44 9.54 0.74
C ARG A 34 24.61 10.48 1.07
N THR A 35 24.92 11.41 0.16
CA THR A 35 26.19 12.16 0.20
C THR A 35 26.23 13.25 1.26
N ASP A 36 25.07 13.80 1.69
CA ASP A 36 24.99 14.77 2.77
C ASP A 36 25.32 14.19 4.16
N THR A 37 25.15 12.89 4.35
CA THR A 37 25.37 12.19 5.62
C THR A 37 26.45 11.12 5.56
N GLY A 38 26.89 10.72 4.35
CA GLY A 38 27.81 9.62 4.11
C GLY A 38 27.21 8.22 4.37
N LYS A 39 25.89 8.13 4.61
CA LYS A 39 25.22 6.85 4.93
C LYS A 39 25.02 6.00 3.68
N THR A 40 25.38 4.74 3.75
CA THR A 40 25.04 3.74 2.72
C THR A 40 23.58 3.35 2.86
N LEU A 41 22.80 3.56 1.80
CA LEU A 41 21.38 3.26 1.74
C LEU A 41 21.11 1.86 1.16
N GLY A 42 21.96 1.35 0.27
CA GLY A 42 21.81 0.03 -0.33
C GLY A 42 23.11 -0.49 -0.96
N LEU A 43 23.21 -1.80 -1.09
CA LEU A 43 24.29 -2.50 -1.79
C LEU A 43 23.68 -3.39 -2.87
N HIS A 44 24.11 -3.23 -4.11
CA HIS A 44 23.49 -3.88 -5.26
C HIS A 44 24.51 -4.38 -6.28
N GLY A 45 24.05 -5.32 -7.11
CA GLY A 45 24.77 -5.67 -8.32
C GLY A 45 24.60 -4.61 -9.43
N SER A 46 25.45 -4.66 -10.44
CA SER A 46 25.52 -3.70 -11.56
C SER A 46 24.20 -3.49 -12.31
N ARG A 47 23.30 -4.50 -12.33
CA ARG A 47 22.00 -4.44 -13.00
C ARG A 47 20.92 -3.64 -12.25
N TYR A 48 21.15 -3.28 -11.00
CA TYR A 48 20.21 -2.45 -10.25
C TYR A 48 20.21 -1.03 -10.86
N LYS A 49 19.02 -0.48 -11.10
CA LYS A 49 18.84 0.91 -11.50
C LYS A 49 18.33 1.70 -10.30
N MET A 50 19.16 2.62 -9.84
CA MET A 50 18.74 3.59 -8.83
C MET A 50 17.66 4.52 -9.44
N ILE A 51 16.62 4.77 -8.68
CA ILE A 51 15.60 5.79 -8.98
C ILE A 51 15.58 6.73 -7.77
N PRO A 52 16.01 7.98 -7.93
CA PRO A 52 15.93 8.99 -6.88
C PRO A 52 14.50 9.13 -6.36
N HIS A 53 14.34 9.34 -5.06
CA HIS A 53 13.02 9.56 -4.47
C HIS A 53 12.33 10.80 -5.05
N GLU A 54 13.11 11.83 -5.36
CA GLU A 54 12.64 13.06 -6.01
C GLU A 54 12.02 12.76 -7.37
N ASP A 55 12.70 12.01 -8.23
CA ASP A 55 12.20 11.63 -9.57
C ASP A 55 10.86 10.90 -9.48
N VAL A 56 10.71 10.03 -8.46
CA VAL A 56 9.44 9.33 -8.22
C VAL A 56 8.33 10.31 -7.86
N VAL A 57 8.57 11.21 -6.91
CA VAL A 57 7.57 12.20 -6.49
C VAL A 57 7.19 13.12 -7.64
N GLU A 58 8.16 13.65 -8.36
CA GLU A 58 7.94 14.53 -9.50
C GLU A 58 7.13 13.84 -10.60
N SER A 59 7.50 12.63 -10.98
CA SER A 59 6.76 11.86 -11.99
C SER A 59 5.30 11.60 -11.60
N ILE A 60 5.04 11.29 -10.33
CA ILE A 60 3.68 11.08 -9.85
C ILE A 60 2.89 12.39 -9.87
N VAL A 61 3.47 13.50 -9.40
CA VAL A 61 2.84 14.83 -9.41
C VAL A 61 2.55 15.29 -10.84
N ASP A 62 3.49 15.11 -11.75
CA ASP A 62 3.30 15.45 -13.16
C ASP A 62 2.24 14.55 -13.82
N GLY A 63 2.19 13.27 -13.42
CA GLY A 63 1.12 12.36 -13.81
C GLY A 63 -0.27 12.83 -13.34
N VAL A 64 -0.38 13.34 -12.12
CA VAL A 64 -1.63 13.91 -11.59
C VAL A 64 -2.04 15.15 -12.39
N LYS A 65 -1.11 16.07 -12.62
CA LYS A 65 -1.37 17.27 -13.43
C LYS A 65 -1.80 16.91 -14.86
N ALA A 66 -1.10 15.97 -15.50
CA ALA A 66 -1.40 15.53 -16.87
C ALA A 66 -2.72 14.75 -16.96
N SER A 67 -3.21 14.15 -15.87
CA SER A 67 -4.47 13.42 -15.86
C SER A 67 -5.70 14.31 -16.03
N ASN A 68 -5.61 15.58 -15.66
CA ASN A 68 -6.72 16.54 -15.62
C ASN A 68 -7.97 16.05 -14.86
N LEU A 69 -7.81 15.12 -13.91
CA LEU A 69 -8.93 14.59 -13.12
C LEU A 69 -9.54 15.66 -12.20
N THR A 70 -8.69 16.42 -11.54
CA THR A 70 -9.03 17.56 -10.69
C THR A 70 -7.81 18.40 -10.43
N SER A 71 -8.00 19.68 -10.11
CA SER A 71 -6.93 20.58 -9.64
C SER A 71 -6.77 20.55 -8.13
N ASP A 72 -7.69 19.91 -7.40
CA ASP A 72 -7.69 19.80 -5.95
C ASP A 72 -7.14 18.44 -5.53
N TYR A 73 -5.91 18.44 -4.99
CA TYR A 73 -5.27 17.25 -4.44
C TYR A 73 -4.29 17.62 -3.33
N GLU A 74 -4.17 16.74 -2.36
CA GLU A 74 -3.23 16.84 -1.25
C GLU A 74 -2.15 15.77 -1.41
N ILE A 75 -0.87 16.14 -1.18
CA ILE A 75 0.25 15.21 -1.22
C ILE A 75 0.95 15.13 0.13
N SER A 76 1.24 13.90 0.56
CA SER A 76 2.04 13.59 1.73
C SER A 76 3.14 12.62 1.34
N VAL A 77 4.39 12.91 1.73
CA VAL A 77 5.55 12.07 1.45
C VAL A 77 6.33 11.84 2.73
N ASN A 78 6.61 10.58 3.04
CA ASN A 78 7.37 10.15 4.20
C ASN A 78 8.54 9.26 3.78
N VAL A 79 9.67 9.41 4.46
CA VAL A 79 10.81 8.51 4.32
C VAL A 79 11.07 7.78 5.62
N ALA A 80 11.54 6.54 5.50
CA ALA A 80 11.87 5.68 6.63
C ALA A 80 13.30 5.13 6.50
N GLU A 81 13.83 4.61 7.61
CA GLU A 81 15.13 3.94 7.66
C GLU A 81 16.26 4.82 7.10
N ASP A 82 16.38 6.03 7.64
CA ASP A 82 17.40 7.03 7.25
C ASP A 82 17.33 7.49 5.78
N GLY A 83 16.17 7.35 5.15
CA GLY A 83 15.99 7.69 3.74
C GLY A 83 16.02 6.50 2.79
N ARG A 84 16.17 5.27 3.27
CA ARG A 84 16.20 4.07 2.41
C ARG A 84 14.89 3.80 1.70
N LYS A 85 13.77 4.16 2.32
CA LYS A 85 12.41 3.85 1.85
C LYS A 85 11.55 5.10 1.78
N LEU A 86 10.80 5.21 0.72
CA LEU A 86 9.85 6.29 0.50
C LEU A 86 8.44 5.72 0.39
N ARG A 87 7.50 6.35 1.08
CA ARG A 87 6.06 6.18 0.93
C ARG A 87 5.41 7.53 0.72
N GLY A 88 4.67 7.68 -0.36
CA GLY A 88 3.88 8.86 -0.64
C GLY A 88 2.41 8.52 -0.88
N GLU A 89 1.56 9.50 -0.64
CA GLU A 89 0.12 9.45 -0.86
C GLU A 89 -0.35 10.75 -1.50
N ILE A 90 -1.22 10.63 -2.49
CA ILE A 90 -1.99 11.74 -3.04
C ILE A 90 -3.46 11.44 -2.79
N ILE A 91 -4.16 12.36 -2.19
CA ILE A 91 -5.59 12.31 -1.88
C ILE A 91 -6.30 13.30 -2.79
N PHE A 92 -7.47 12.90 -3.30
CA PHE A 92 -8.29 13.71 -4.21
C PHE A 92 -9.62 14.02 -3.50
N PRO A 93 -9.75 15.21 -2.86
CA PRO A 93 -10.92 15.58 -2.06
C PRO A 93 -12.25 15.52 -2.83
N ASP A 94 -12.22 15.82 -4.14
CA ASP A 94 -13.42 15.86 -4.97
C ASP A 94 -13.85 14.48 -5.52
N LEU A 95 -12.96 13.47 -5.44
CA LEU A 95 -13.26 12.13 -5.96
C LEU A 95 -13.73 11.21 -4.83
N VAL A 96 -15.01 11.26 -4.53
CA VAL A 96 -15.64 10.59 -3.39
C VAL A 96 -16.70 9.60 -3.87
N GLN A 97 -16.80 8.46 -3.18
CA GLN A 97 -17.88 7.48 -3.27
C GLN A 97 -18.56 7.33 -1.90
N GLU A 98 -19.85 7.07 -1.89
CA GLU A 98 -20.66 6.82 -0.68
C GLU A 98 -21.24 5.39 -0.75
N PRO A 99 -20.51 4.35 -0.33
CA PRO A 99 -21.00 2.98 -0.33
C PRO A 99 -22.24 2.79 0.55
N ALA A 100 -22.28 3.49 1.70
CA ALA A 100 -23.41 3.55 2.61
C ALA A 100 -23.70 5.00 2.99
N VAL A 101 -24.92 5.28 3.44
CA VAL A 101 -25.31 6.63 3.88
C VAL A 101 -24.37 7.13 4.98
N GLY A 102 -23.66 8.22 4.74
CA GLY A 102 -22.69 8.81 5.64
C GLY A 102 -21.31 8.13 5.65
N ASP A 103 -21.10 7.05 4.89
CA ASP A 103 -19.83 6.34 4.82
C ASP A 103 -19.07 6.72 3.54
N TYR A 104 -18.34 7.81 3.60
CA TYR A 104 -17.62 8.36 2.46
C TYR A 104 -16.24 7.75 2.29
N THR A 105 -15.92 7.34 1.06
CA THR A 105 -14.62 6.85 0.65
C THR A 105 -14.06 7.74 -0.45
N GLN A 106 -12.85 8.25 -0.25
CA GLN A 106 -12.18 9.21 -1.12
C GLN A 106 -11.10 8.52 -1.95
N PHE A 107 -10.94 8.91 -3.20
CA PHE A 107 -9.89 8.38 -4.06
C PHE A 107 -8.50 8.80 -3.59
N ARG A 108 -7.57 7.85 -3.61
CA ARG A 108 -6.19 8.04 -3.19
C ARG A 108 -5.24 7.26 -4.09
N VAL A 109 -4.09 7.84 -4.38
CA VAL A 109 -2.95 7.14 -4.99
C VAL A 109 -1.83 7.03 -3.97
N SER A 110 -1.38 5.80 -3.68
CA SER A 110 -0.20 5.55 -2.87
C SER A 110 0.96 5.12 -3.75
N PHE A 111 2.18 5.57 -3.43
CA PHE A 111 3.38 5.19 -4.17
C PHE A 111 4.55 4.91 -3.23
N PHE A 112 5.45 4.03 -3.69
CA PHE A 112 6.53 3.49 -2.88
C PHE A 112 7.81 3.38 -3.70
N ASN A 113 8.95 3.58 -3.04
CA ASN A 113 10.28 3.40 -3.61
C ASN A 113 11.27 2.96 -2.54
N SER A 114 12.38 2.33 -2.91
CA SER A 114 13.47 2.09 -1.96
C SER A 114 14.84 2.11 -2.64
N TYR A 115 15.85 2.53 -1.88
CA TYR A 115 17.24 2.45 -2.28
C TYR A 115 17.91 1.13 -1.88
N ASP A 116 17.35 0.37 -0.93
CA ASP A 116 17.86 -0.93 -0.47
C ASP A 116 17.33 -2.12 -1.30
N GLY A 117 16.49 -1.85 -2.32
CA GLY A 117 15.88 -2.86 -3.18
C GLY A 117 14.81 -3.73 -2.50
N SER A 118 14.48 -3.46 -1.23
CA SER A 118 13.44 -4.22 -0.49
C SER A 118 12.03 -3.89 -0.99
N TRP A 119 11.81 -2.68 -1.47
CA TRP A 119 10.57 -2.26 -2.14
C TRP A 119 10.83 -1.98 -3.62
N PRO A 120 10.00 -2.48 -4.51
CA PRO A 120 10.00 -2.03 -5.90
C PRO A 120 9.42 -0.64 -5.98
N PHE A 121 9.75 0.13 -7.02
CA PHE A 121 8.90 1.25 -7.40
C PHE A 121 7.51 0.73 -7.68
N SER A 122 6.52 1.24 -6.98
CA SER A 122 5.13 0.85 -7.16
C SER A 122 4.20 2.01 -6.87
N GLN A 123 3.08 2.04 -7.59
CA GLN A 123 1.95 2.91 -7.30
C GLN A 123 0.67 2.08 -7.31
N GLN A 124 -0.29 2.48 -6.51
CA GLN A 124 -1.58 1.83 -6.40
C GLN A 124 -2.69 2.86 -6.17
N ALA A 125 -3.77 2.70 -6.91
CA ALA A 125 -5.00 3.45 -6.69
C ALA A 125 -5.81 2.77 -5.58
N ASN A 126 -6.28 3.56 -4.63
CA ASN A 126 -6.98 3.08 -3.44
C ASN A 126 -8.15 4.03 -3.10
N GLY A 127 -9.04 3.57 -2.21
CA GLY A 127 -9.94 4.45 -1.47
C GLY A 127 -9.39 4.81 -0.09
N LEU A 128 -9.78 5.93 0.45
CA LEU A 128 -9.59 6.34 1.84
C LEU A 128 -10.96 6.58 2.46
N ARG A 129 -11.37 5.75 3.41
CA ARG A 129 -12.63 5.93 4.12
C ARG A 129 -12.49 7.10 5.10
N LEU A 130 -13.33 8.14 4.96
CA LEU A 130 -13.18 9.40 5.70
C LEU A 130 -13.55 9.28 7.17
N PHE A 131 -14.54 8.47 7.53
CA PHE A 131 -15.01 8.33 8.91
C PHE A 131 -13.93 7.80 9.87
N CYS A 132 -13.12 6.82 9.42
CA CYS A 132 -12.06 6.20 10.23
C CYS A 132 -10.65 6.42 9.66
N LEU A 133 -10.50 7.20 8.59
CA LEU A 133 -9.25 7.40 7.84
C LEU A 133 -8.59 6.07 7.44
N ASN A 134 -9.39 5.04 7.21
CA ASN A 134 -8.93 3.71 6.81
C ASN A 134 -8.53 3.71 5.34
N GLY A 135 -7.31 3.27 5.04
CA GLY A 135 -6.87 3.08 3.66
C GLY A 135 -7.55 1.85 3.05
N CYS A 136 -8.43 2.07 2.06
CA CYS A 136 -9.04 1.01 1.28
C CYS A 136 -8.11 0.59 0.14
N THR A 137 -7.57 -0.62 0.15
CA THR A 137 -6.75 -1.17 -0.94
C THR A 137 -7.62 -1.96 -1.92
N THR A 138 -7.34 -1.84 -3.22
CA THR A 138 -7.99 -2.67 -4.23
C THR A 138 -7.06 -3.79 -4.67
N PRO A 139 -7.55 -5.03 -4.90
CA PRO A 139 -6.73 -6.14 -5.35
C PRO A 139 -6.37 -6.09 -6.84
N ASP A 140 -6.98 -5.20 -7.62
CA ASP A 140 -6.93 -5.24 -9.07
C ASP A 140 -5.60 -4.81 -9.68
N ALA A 141 -5.18 -5.54 -10.71
CA ALA A 141 -3.96 -5.27 -11.46
C ALA A 141 -3.96 -3.92 -12.20
N ILE A 142 -5.15 -3.40 -12.55
CA ILE A 142 -5.30 -2.10 -13.23
C ILE A 142 -4.97 -0.95 -12.29
N ALA A 143 -5.30 -1.09 -11.01
CA ALA A 143 -5.07 -0.09 -9.98
C ALA A 143 -3.67 -0.17 -9.34
N ARG A 144 -2.85 -1.14 -9.75
CA ARG A 144 -1.53 -1.38 -9.15
C ARG A 144 -0.47 -1.60 -10.23
N SER A 145 0.61 -0.83 -10.16
CA SER A 145 1.82 -1.09 -10.93
C SER A 145 3.00 -1.34 -10.00
N ARG A 146 3.86 -2.25 -10.41
CA ARG A 146 5.04 -2.66 -9.65
C ARG A 146 6.20 -2.92 -10.59
N PHE A 147 7.28 -2.19 -10.42
CA PHE A 147 8.48 -2.31 -11.24
C PHE A 147 9.68 -2.63 -10.36
N LYS A 148 10.43 -3.66 -10.70
CA LYS A 148 11.73 -3.90 -10.10
C LYS A 148 12.71 -2.81 -10.56
N HIS A 149 13.66 -2.46 -9.74
CA HIS A 149 14.75 -1.52 -10.06
C HIS A 149 15.72 -2.14 -11.10
N THR A 150 15.28 -2.21 -12.36
CA THR A 150 16.04 -2.70 -13.50
C THR A 150 15.89 -1.74 -14.67
N ALA A 151 16.63 -1.94 -15.75
CA ALA A 151 16.62 -1.04 -16.92
C ALA A 151 15.24 -0.80 -17.56
N SER A 152 14.24 -1.66 -17.30
CA SER A 152 12.88 -1.54 -17.83
C SER A 152 11.94 -0.66 -16.97
N VAL A 153 12.43 -0.03 -15.90
CA VAL A 153 11.60 0.87 -15.10
C VAL A 153 11.27 2.11 -15.92
N ASN A 154 9.97 2.31 -16.14
CA ASN A 154 9.42 3.53 -16.72
C ASN A 154 8.55 4.23 -15.66
N VAL A 155 8.98 5.40 -15.24
CA VAL A 155 8.27 6.25 -14.26
C VAL A 155 7.24 7.12 -14.99
N ASP A 156 7.43 7.38 -16.28
CA ASP A 156 6.65 8.35 -17.08
C ASP A 156 5.20 7.92 -17.40
N GLY A 157 4.86 6.65 -17.21
CA GLY A 157 3.49 6.13 -17.46
C GLY A 157 2.48 6.37 -16.33
N SER A 158 2.77 7.27 -15.38
CA SER A 158 1.95 7.46 -14.17
C SER A 158 0.57 8.05 -14.45
N ALA A 159 0.45 9.00 -15.39
CA ALA A 159 -0.82 9.67 -15.70
C ALA A 159 -1.93 8.69 -16.13
N ALA A 160 -1.66 7.82 -17.11
CA ALA A 160 -2.63 6.84 -17.59
C ALA A 160 -3.09 5.88 -16.50
N LYS A 161 -2.18 5.53 -15.57
CA LYS A 161 -2.50 4.65 -14.43
C LYS A 161 -3.33 5.35 -13.37
N ILE A 162 -3.11 6.64 -13.15
CA ILE A 162 -3.91 7.47 -12.24
C ILE A 162 -5.33 7.60 -12.79
N ILE A 163 -5.48 7.91 -14.09
CA ILE A 163 -6.79 8.00 -14.76
C ILE A 163 -7.54 6.66 -14.65
N GLY A 164 -6.91 5.57 -15.11
CA GLY A 164 -7.52 4.23 -15.02
C GLY A 164 -7.86 3.82 -13.58
N GLY A 165 -7.03 4.20 -12.62
CA GLY A 165 -7.30 4.00 -11.20
C GLY A 165 -8.50 4.77 -10.68
N ALA A 166 -8.69 6.03 -11.12
CA ALA A 166 -9.85 6.84 -10.75
C ALA A 166 -11.14 6.30 -11.37
N GLU A 167 -11.12 5.95 -12.66
CA GLU A 167 -12.26 5.33 -13.35
C GLU A 167 -12.67 4.02 -12.66
N HIS A 168 -11.68 3.19 -12.33
CA HIS A 168 -11.92 1.95 -11.61
C HIS A 168 -12.51 2.20 -10.21
N PHE A 169 -11.95 3.14 -9.43
CA PHE A 169 -12.48 3.53 -8.13
C PHE A 169 -13.93 3.97 -8.24
N MET A 170 -14.25 4.83 -9.21
CA MET A 170 -15.63 5.31 -9.41
C MET A 170 -16.59 4.18 -9.80
N SER A 171 -16.12 3.13 -10.47
CA SER A 171 -16.93 1.96 -10.82
C SER A 171 -17.20 1.01 -9.65
N ARG A 172 -16.39 1.07 -8.58
CA ARG A 172 -16.44 0.14 -7.42
C ARG A 172 -17.64 0.35 -6.49
N SER A 173 -18.32 1.49 -6.58
CA SER A 173 -19.46 1.79 -5.69
C SER A 173 -20.50 0.68 -5.65
N LYS A 174 -20.86 0.11 -6.81
CA LYS A 174 -21.83 -1.00 -6.91
C LYS A 174 -21.32 -2.27 -6.22
N GLU A 175 -20.05 -2.57 -6.32
CA GLU A 175 -19.46 -3.73 -5.67
C GLU A 175 -19.45 -3.56 -4.15
N TRP A 176 -19.04 -2.40 -3.64
CA TRP A 176 -19.09 -2.11 -2.21
C TRP A 176 -20.51 -2.14 -1.66
N GLN A 177 -21.48 -1.63 -2.40
CA GLN A 177 -22.91 -1.76 -2.06
C GLN A 177 -23.34 -3.23 -2.00
N SER A 178 -22.85 -4.09 -2.92
CA SER A 178 -23.12 -5.53 -2.86
C SER A 178 -22.50 -6.20 -1.63
N TRP A 179 -21.32 -5.74 -1.20
CA TRP A 179 -20.67 -6.24 0.02
C TRP A 179 -21.48 -5.91 1.28
N MET A 180 -22.19 -4.78 1.31
CA MET A 180 -23.08 -4.44 2.42
C MET A 180 -24.28 -5.40 2.52
N GLN A 181 -24.73 -5.94 1.40
CA GLN A 181 -25.83 -6.90 1.36
C GLN A 181 -25.35 -8.35 1.60
N THR A 182 -24.04 -8.61 1.51
CA THR A 182 -23.42 -9.91 1.74
C THR A 182 -23.28 -10.16 3.24
N ARG A 183 -24.21 -10.89 3.84
CA ARG A 183 -24.17 -11.22 5.28
C ARG A 183 -23.08 -12.22 5.61
N LEU A 184 -22.43 -12.01 6.73
CA LEU A 184 -21.38 -12.88 7.28
C LEU A 184 -21.67 -13.20 8.74
N ASN A 185 -21.40 -14.44 9.15
CA ASN A 185 -21.39 -14.80 10.56
C ASN A 185 -19.96 -14.78 11.14
N ASN A 186 -19.84 -14.85 12.46
CA ASN A 186 -18.55 -14.79 13.14
C ASN A 186 -17.62 -15.94 12.75
N ASP A 187 -18.14 -17.15 12.54
CA ASP A 187 -17.34 -18.33 12.20
C ASP A 187 -16.68 -18.18 10.81
N GLN A 188 -17.44 -17.64 9.84
CA GLN A 188 -16.92 -17.34 8.49
C GLN A 188 -15.78 -16.33 8.56
N VAL A 189 -15.94 -15.29 9.38
CA VAL A 189 -14.93 -14.22 9.54
C VAL A 189 -13.70 -14.76 10.26
N GLU A 190 -13.86 -15.54 11.33
CA GLU A 190 -12.74 -16.15 12.04
C GLU A 190 -11.98 -17.13 11.14
N GLN A 191 -12.69 -17.98 10.39
CA GLN A 191 -12.08 -18.91 9.43
C GLN A 191 -11.27 -18.14 8.36
N PHE A 192 -11.82 -17.04 7.87
CA PHE A 192 -11.13 -16.19 6.90
C PHE A 192 -9.83 -15.60 7.50
N PHE A 193 -9.87 -15.03 8.70
CA PHE A 193 -8.67 -14.49 9.34
C PHE A 193 -7.60 -15.56 9.59
N ARG A 194 -7.99 -16.74 10.07
CA ARG A 194 -7.09 -17.88 10.31
C ARG A 194 -6.42 -18.37 9.04
N SER A 195 -7.15 -18.37 7.93
CA SER A 195 -6.68 -18.90 6.64
C SER A 195 -5.84 -17.90 5.84
N THR A 196 -5.93 -16.60 6.16
CA THR A 196 -5.27 -15.51 5.41
C THR A 196 -4.29 -14.73 6.26
N ILE A 197 -4.75 -13.70 6.95
CA ILE A 197 -3.93 -12.70 7.66
C ILE A 197 -3.16 -13.32 8.84
N CYS A 198 -3.78 -14.24 9.57
CA CYS A 198 -3.20 -14.84 10.78
C CYS A 198 -2.38 -16.10 10.51
N LYS A 199 -2.33 -16.54 9.26
CA LYS A 199 -1.62 -17.75 8.85
C LYS A 199 -0.11 -17.56 8.93
N VAL A 200 0.58 -18.36 9.74
CA VAL A 200 2.03 -18.41 9.84
C VAL A 200 2.55 -19.73 9.28
N VAL A 201 3.39 -19.66 8.27
CA VAL A 201 4.08 -20.84 7.71
C VAL A 201 5.47 -20.92 8.34
N THR A 202 5.76 -21.99 9.07
CA THR A 202 7.07 -22.18 9.67
C THR A 202 8.15 -22.36 8.61
N LYS A 203 9.42 -21.98 8.92
CA LYS A 203 10.55 -22.07 7.98
C LYS A 203 10.73 -23.48 7.39
N GLN A 204 10.29 -24.51 8.07
CA GLN A 204 10.36 -25.91 7.63
C GLN A 204 9.19 -26.34 6.73
N LYS A 205 8.27 -25.42 6.38
CA LYS A 205 7.07 -25.65 5.52
C LYS A 205 6.14 -26.79 5.97
N GLN A 206 6.34 -27.38 7.14
CA GLN A 206 5.61 -28.58 7.57
C GLN A 206 4.46 -28.28 8.56
N MET A 207 4.42 -27.08 9.17
CA MET A 207 3.34 -26.72 10.08
C MET A 207 2.79 -25.33 9.75
N VAL A 208 1.49 -25.27 9.56
CA VAL A 208 0.73 -24.03 9.51
C VAL A 208 0.23 -23.74 10.92
N LYS A 209 0.58 -22.60 11.47
CA LYS A 209 0.11 -22.10 12.77
C LYS A 209 -0.68 -20.82 12.58
N THR A 210 -1.54 -20.52 13.52
CA THR A 210 -2.25 -19.25 13.61
C THR A 210 -1.51 -18.31 14.56
N ASN A 211 -1.39 -17.04 14.19
CA ASN A 211 -0.99 -15.99 15.12
C ASN A 211 -2.22 -15.59 15.95
N GLU A 212 -2.39 -16.23 17.12
CA GLU A 212 -3.57 -16.04 17.96
C GLU A 212 -3.71 -14.60 18.47
N LYS A 213 -2.61 -13.93 18.82
CA LYS A 213 -2.65 -12.52 19.25
C LYS A 213 -3.18 -11.60 18.14
N GLN A 214 -2.77 -11.85 16.90
CA GLN A 214 -3.26 -11.09 15.75
C GLN A 214 -4.71 -11.41 15.45
N LEU A 215 -5.11 -12.66 15.62
CA LEU A 215 -6.50 -13.08 15.49
C LEU A 215 -7.41 -12.37 16.49
N GLU A 216 -7.03 -12.35 17.77
CA GLU A 216 -7.77 -11.62 18.83
C GLU A 216 -7.94 -10.13 18.46
N ASN A 217 -6.89 -9.48 17.98
CA ASN A 217 -6.96 -8.08 17.52
C ASN A 217 -7.93 -7.90 16.36
N LEU A 218 -7.91 -8.80 15.38
CA LEU A 218 -8.80 -8.73 14.22
C LEU A 218 -10.25 -9.05 14.58
N ILE A 219 -10.50 -10.00 15.48
CA ILE A 219 -11.86 -10.29 15.99
C ILE A 219 -12.39 -9.08 16.75
N SER A 220 -11.59 -8.45 17.62
CA SER A 220 -11.98 -7.20 18.29
C SER A 220 -12.27 -6.07 17.30
N GLY A 221 -11.48 -5.96 16.23
CA GLY A 221 -11.75 -5.03 15.12
C GLY A 221 -13.06 -5.32 14.38
N TRP A 222 -13.32 -6.60 14.10
CA TRP A 222 -14.59 -7.05 13.51
C TRP A 222 -15.78 -6.71 14.39
N ASP A 223 -15.67 -6.96 15.70
CA ASP A 223 -16.73 -6.67 16.66
C ASP A 223 -17.10 -5.18 16.67
N ARG A 224 -16.12 -4.30 16.52
CA ARG A 224 -16.33 -2.85 16.40
C ARG A 224 -17.00 -2.48 15.07
N GLU A 225 -16.42 -2.89 13.94
CA GLU A 225 -16.95 -2.50 12.62
C GLU A 225 -18.37 -3.06 12.35
N LYS A 226 -18.68 -4.28 12.85
CA LYS A 226 -20.02 -4.85 12.68
C LYS A 226 -21.11 -4.14 13.49
N MET A 227 -20.74 -3.43 14.58
CA MET A 227 -21.70 -2.61 15.34
C MET A 227 -22.18 -1.41 14.52
N ASP A 228 -21.28 -0.81 13.75
CA ASP A 228 -21.57 0.38 12.96
C ASP A 228 -22.14 0.04 11.57
N LEU A 229 -21.58 -0.99 10.93
CA LEU A 229 -21.86 -1.34 9.53
C LEU A 229 -22.76 -2.59 9.35
N GLY A 230 -23.01 -3.32 10.44
CA GLY A 230 -23.73 -4.61 10.40
C GLY A 230 -22.80 -5.79 10.06
N HIS A 231 -23.37 -7.00 10.20
CA HIS A 231 -22.68 -8.28 9.95
C HIS A 231 -22.55 -8.56 8.46
N ASN A 232 -21.66 -7.85 7.75
CA ASN A 232 -21.55 -7.96 6.30
C ASN A 232 -20.10 -7.90 5.81
N LYS A 233 -19.92 -8.17 4.53
CA LYS A 233 -18.59 -8.21 3.87
C LYS A 233 -17.92 -6.83 3.83
N TRP A 234 -18.70 -5.73 3.81
CA TRP A 234 -18.18 -4.38 3.90
C TRP A 234 -17.54 -4.09 5.27
N ALA A 235 -18.19 -4.53 6.36
CA ALA A 235 -17.63 -4.44 7.71
C ALA A 235 -16.34 -5.26 7.85
N LEU A 236 -16.30 -6.47 7.28
CA LEU A 236 -15.07 -7.28 7.24
C LEU A 236 -13.93 -6.55 6.52
N TYR A 237 -14.22 -5.97 5.36
CA TYR A 237 -13.24 -5.20 4.61
C TYR A 237 -12.74 -4.00 5.40
N ASN A 238 -13.62 -3.25 6.05
CA ASN A 238 -13.25 -2.10 6.88
C ASN A 238 -12.44 -2.50 8.13
N CYS A 239 -12.74 -3.64 8.74
CA CYS A 239 -11.91 -4.21 9.81
C CYS A 239 -10.45 -4.42 9.36
N LEU A 240 -10.25 -5.01 8.17
CA LEU A 240 -8.92 -5.22 7.61
C LEU A 240 -8.19 -3.90 7.34
N THR A 241 -8.85 -2.95 6.71
CA THR A 241 -8.25 -1.66 6.36
C THR A 241 -7.93 -0.82 7.60
N HIS A 242 -8.78 -0.89 8.63
CA HIS A 242 -8.51 -0.28 9.94
C HIS A 242 -7.25 -0.90 10.57
N TRP A 243 -7.17 -2.22 10.62
CA TRP A 243 -5.98 -2.92 11.13
C TRP A 243 -4.70 -2.50 10.40
N ALA A 244 -4.73 -2.38 9.06
CA ALA A 244 -3.55 -1.99 8.31
C ALA A 244 -3.12 -0.55 8.61
N THR A 245 -4.06 0.35 8.82
CA THR A 245 -3.81 1.79 8.94
C THR A 245 -3.49 2.21 10.37
N HIS A 246 -4.18 1.64 11.36
CA HIS A 246 -4.17 2.13 12.75
C HIS A 246 -3.43 1.23 13.76
N THR A 247 -2.81 0.14 13.30
CA THR A 247 -1.95 -0.63 14.22
C THR A 247 -0.73 0.18 14.60
N ASN A 248 -0.52 0.36 15.91
CA ASN A 248 0.63 1.05 16.45
C ASN A 248 1.90 0.21 16.27
N ASP A 249 2.85 0.73 15.52
CA ASP A 249 4.15 0.12 15.29
C ASP A 249 5.24 0.98 15.95
N LEU A 250 6.03 0.35 16.81
CA LEU A 250 7.13 1.03 17.51
C LEU A 250 8.38 1.18 16.64
N LYS A 251 8.49 0.36 15.59
CA LYS A 251 9.64 0.36 14.67
C LYS A 251 9.16 0.40 13.22
N SER A 252 9.71 1.31 12.44
CA SER A 252 9.46 1.43 10.99
C SER A 252 7.95 1.33 10.63
N PRO A 253 7.10 2.24 11.11
CA PRO A 253 5.64 2.16 10.92
C PRO A 253 5.24 2.13 9.45
N GLU A 254 5.96 2.84 8.58
CA GLU A 254 5.69 2.86 7.15
C GLU A 254 5.94 1.50 6.48
N VAL A 255 6.97 0.78 6.92
CA VAL A 255 7.27 -0.58 6.44
C VAL A 255 6.19 -1.56 6.88
N ALA A 256 5.79 -1.47 8.14
CA ALA A 256 4.76 -2.33 8.71
C ALA A 256 3.41 -2.11 8.02
N ARG A 257 3.04 -0.85 7.78
CA ARG A 257 1.83 -0.47 7.05
C ARG A 257 1.84 -0.99 5.62
N TYR A 258 2.94 -0.80 4.88
CA TYR A 258 3.11 -1.35 3.53
C TYR A 258 2.89 -2.87 3.48
N ASN A 259 3.50 -3.61 4.40
CA ASN A 259 3.36 -5.07 4.47
C ASN A 259 1.91 -5.50 4.78
N ARG A 260 1.20 -4.77 5.65
CA ARG A 260 -0.21 -5.03 5.94
C ARG A 260 -1.12 -4.73 4.75
N GLU A 261 -0.88 -3.65 4.02
CA GLU A 261 -1.63 -3.33 2.79
C GLU A 261 -1.46 -4.44 1.73
N ILE A 262 -0.25 -5.00 1.57
CA ILE A 262 -0.02 -6.17 0.72
C ILE A 262 -0.77 -7.39 1.24
N ALA A 263 -0.74 -7.64 2.54
CA ALA A 263 -1.44 -8.78 3.14
C ALA A 263 -2.96 -8.69 2.91
N ILE A 264 -3.56 -7.50 3.03
CA ILE A 264 -4.98 -7.28 2.71
C ILE A 264 -5.25 -7.55 1.23
N SER A 265 -4.45 -7.00 0.33
CA SER A 265 -4.60 -7.23 -1.11
C SER A 265 -4.59 -8.73 -1.45
N ASN A 266 -3.69 -9.50 -0.82
CA ASN A 266 -3.63 -10.94 -0.99
C ASN A 266 -4.85 -11.65 -0.38
N ALA A 267 -5.31 -11.21 0.80
CA ALA A 267 -6.47 -11.80 1.46
C ALA A 267 -7.77 -11.57 0.68
N MET A 268 -7.95 -10.39 0.07
CA MET A 268 -9.11 -10.09 -0.79
C MET A 268 -9.15 -10.94 -2.07
N ASN A 269 -7.98 -11.34 -2.59
CA ASN A 269 -7.88 -12.27 -3.72
C ASN A 269 -8.03 -13.74 -3.31
N HIS A 270 -8.08 -14.04 -2.01
CA HIS A 270 -8.24 -15.42 -1.53
C HIS A 270 -9.65 -15.94 -1.81
N GLN A 271 -9.75 -17.23 -2.17
CA GLN A 271 -11.02 -17.87 -2.51
C GLN A 271 -12.10 -17.68 -1.43
N LEU A 272 -11.74 -17.71 -0.15
CA LEU A 272 -12.69 -17.47 0.93
C LEU A 272 -13.36 -16.09 0.85
N PHE A 273 -12.61 -15.04 0.48
CA PHE A 273 -13.20 -13.69 0.33
C PHE A 273 -14.03 -13.60 -0.95
N THR A 274 -13.51 -14.09 -2.07
CA THR A 274 -14.19 -13.97 -3.37
C THR A 274 -15.46 -14.82 -3.45
N SER A 275 -15.51 -15.98 -2.74
CA SER A 275 -16.69 -16.84 -2.66
C SER A 275 -17.75 -16.40 -1.65
N MET A 276 -17.49 -15.38 -0.82
CA MET A 276 -18.51 -14.76 0.03
C MET A 276 -19.52 -14.02 -0.86
N ILE A 277 -20.58 -14.71 -1.23
CA ILE A 277 -21.70 -14.17 -2.01
C ILE A 277 -22.86 -13.97 -1.03
N GLY A 278 -23.60 -12.86 -1.18
CA GLY A 278 -24.79 -12.63 -0.38
C GLY A 278 -25.80 -13.75 -0.58
N GLU A 279 -26.37 -14.22 0.51
CA GLU A 279 -27.55 -15.07 0.41
C GLU A 279 -28.59 -14.27 -0.39
N ASN A 280 -28.94 -14.79 -1.58
CA ASN A 280 -30.08 -14.23 -2.31
C ASN A 280 -31.28 -14.31 -1.37
N VAL A 281 -31.77 -13.17 -0.93
CA VAL A 281 -33.08 -13.08 -0.29
C VAL A 281 -34.08 -13.47 -1.38
N ILE A 282 -34.54 -14.74 -1.32
CA ILE A 282 -35.67 -15.23 -2.10
C ILE A 282 -36.93 -14.57 -1.54
#